data_a205e0bd6805ba91e847459144f40fea
#
_entry.id   a205e0bd6805ba91e847459144f40fea
#
_cell.length_a   1.000
_cell.length_b   1.000
_cell.length_c   1.000
_cell.angle_alpha   90.00
_cell.angle_beta   90.00
_cell.angle_gamma   90.00
#
_symmetry.space_group_name_H-M   'P 1'
#
loop_
_entity.id
_entity.type
_entity.pdbx_description
1 polymer ?
#
loop_
_entity_poly.entity_id
_entity_poly.type
_entity_poly.pdbx_seq_one_letter_code
_entity_poly.pdbx_strand_id
1 'polypeptide(L)'
;METFNSLFMVSPLLLGVLFFVAMLAGFIDSIAGGGGLLTIPALMAAGMSPANALATNKLQACGGSISATIYFIRRKVVSLSDQKLNIAMTFVGSMNGALLVQYVQADVLRQILPILVICIGLYFLLMPKLGEEDRQRRMYGLPFALIAGGCVGFYDGFFGPAAGSFYALAFVTLCGFNLAKATAHAKLLNATSNIGGLLLFILGGKVIWATGFVMLVGQFLGARMGSRLVLSKGQKLIRPMIVIVSAVMSAKLLYDSHGQEILHWLGMN
;
A
#
# COMPACT_ATOMS: atom_id res chain seq x y z
N MET A 1 3.20 20.03 27.20
CA MET A 1 2.63 20.00 25.82
C MET A 1 3.69 20.28 24.76
N GLU A 2 4.57 21.25 24.94
CA GLU A 2 5.62 21.57 23.96
C GLU A 2 6.55 20.39 23.66
N THR A 3 7.03 19.69 24.68
CA THR A 3 7.91 18.51 24.51
C THR A 3 7.22 17.36 23.77
N PHE A 4 5.91 17.16 24.00
CA PHE A 4 5.14 16.16 23.29
C PHE A 4 4.98 16.51 21.81
N ASN A 5 4.59 17.76 21.52
CA ASN A 5 4.42 18.22 20.14
C ASN A 5 5.73 18.21 19.36
N SER A 6 6.88 18.47 20.00
CA SER A 6 8.19 18.39 19.35
C SER A 6 8.59 16.95 19.01
N LEU A 7 8.21 15.97 19.84
CA LEU A 7 8.53 14.56 19.62
C LEU A 7 7.62 13.90 18.56
N PHE A 8 6.32 14.19 18.62
CA PHE A 8 5.32 13.56 17.74
C PHE A 8 4.97 14.41 16.52
N MET A 9 5.31 15.70 16.52
CA MET A 9 4.92 16.69 15.51
C MET A 9 3.41 16.86 15.34
N VAL A 10 2.61 16.34 16.26
CA VAL A 10 1.14 16.41 16.28
C VAL A 10 0.63 16.48 17.70
N SER A 11 -0.59 16.99 17.88
CA SER A 11 -1.26 17.01 19.20
C SER A 11 -1.66 15.60 19.65
N PRO A 12 -1.85 15.35 20.95
CA PRO A 12 -2.29 14.04 21.47
C PRO A 12 -3.61 13.56 20.86
N LEU A 13 -4.55 14.47 20.67
CA LEU A 13 -5.84 14.15 20.03
C LEU A 13 -5.64 13.69 18.58
N LEU A 14 -4.83 14.43 17.83
CA LEU A 14 -4.54 14.11 16.42
C LEU A 14 -3.77 12.80 16.31
N LEU A 15 -2.87 12.50 17.24
CA LEU A 15 -2.16 11.21 17.31
C LEU A 15 -3.14 10.04 17.50
N GLY A 16 -4.16 10.22 18.37
CA GLY A 16 -5.24 9.25 18.52
C GLY A 16 -6.04 9.03 17.23
N VAL A 17 -6.38 10.12 16.52
CA VAL A 17 -7.05 10.04 15.21
C VAL A 17 -6.19 9.28 14.21
N LEU A 18 -4.89 9.60 14.11
CA LEU A 18 -3.96 8.94 13.22
C LEU A 18 -3.79 7.44 13.54
N PHE A 19 -3.84 7.06 14.82
CA PHE A 19 -3.85 5.64 15.22
C PHE A 19 -5.06 4.89 14.62
N PHE A 20 -6.28 5.43 14.75
CA PHE A 20 -7.48 4.81 14.21
C PHE A 20 -7.52 4.83 12.68
N VAL A 21 -7.03 5.90 12.05
CA VAL A 21 -6.85 5.97 10.60
C VAL A 21 -5.89 4.87 10.14
N ALA A 22 -4.78 4.68 10.84
CA ALA A 22 -3.82 3.62 10.53
C ALA A 22 -4.41 2.22 10.75
N MET A 23 -5.24 2.03 11.79
CA MET A 23 -5.93 0.76 12.03
C MET A 23 -6.92 0.44 10.91
N LEU A 24 -7.73 1.40 10.48
CA LEU A 24 -8.63 1.25 9.34
C LEU A 24 -7.85 1.00 8.04
N ALA A 25 -6.78 1.77 7.82
CA ALA A 25 -5.90 1.60 6.67
C ALA A 25 -5.27 0.21 6.63
N GLY A 26 -4.79 -0.31 7.76
CA GLY A 26 -4.23 -1.66 7.85
C GLY A 26 -5.27 -2.74 7.57
N PHE A 27 -6.50 -2.57 8.06
CA PHE A 27 -7.61 -3.46 7.75
C PHE A 27 -7.88 -3.50 6.25
N ILE A 28 -8.07 -2.36 5.62
CA ILE A 28 -8.30 -2.23 4.17
C ILE A 28 -7.09 -2.74 3.39
N ASP A 29 -5.88 -2.36 3.79
CA ASP A 29 -4.64 -2.73 3.11
C ASP A 29 -4.44 -4.24 3.06
N SER A 30 -4.71 -4.94 4.15
CA SER A 30 -4.56 -6.39 4.21
C SER A 30 -5.52 -7.14 3.28
N ILE A 31 -6.63 -6.53 2.89
CA ILE A 31 -7.65 -7.08 2.00
C ILE A 31 -7.42 -6.62 0.55
N ALA A 32 -7.30 -5.31 0.35
CA ALA A 32 -7.32 -4.67 -0.96
C ALA A 32 -5.99 -4.03 -1.37
N GLY A 33 -5.03 -3.83 -0.46
CA GLY A 33 -3.72 -3.28 -0.79
C GLY A 33 -3.65 -1.76 -0.94
N GLY A 34 -4.57 -1.01 -0.32
CA GLY A 34 -4.71 0.44 -0.48
C GLY A 34 -4.44 1.30 0.77
N GLY A 35 -3.77 0.76 1.80
CA GLY A 35 -3.58 1.47 3.08
C GLY A 35 -2.91 2.83 2.96
N GLY A 36 -1.86 2.95 2.14
CA GLY A 36 -1.13 4.20 1.93
C GLY A 36 -1.98 5.32 1.34
N LEU A 37 -3.06 4.99 0.60
CA LEU A 37 -4.00 5.96 0.05
C LEU A 37 -4.79 6.70 1.13
N LEU A 38 -4.98 6.08 2.30
CA LEU A 38 -5.62 6.72 3.46
C LEU A 38 -4.61 7.45 4.33
N THR A 39 -3.48 6.81 4.60
CA THR A 39 -2.54 7.29 5.62
C THR A 39 -1.65 8.42 5.15
N ILE A 40 -1.21 8.43 3.88
CA ILE A 40 -0.38 9.53 3.36
C ILE A 40 -1.14 10.87 3.37
N PRO A 41 -2.37 10.96 2.82
CA PRO A 41 -3.15 12.19 2.95
C PRO A 41 -3.46 12.58 4.39
N ALA A 42 -3.71 11.60 5.28
CA ALA A 42 -3.96 11.89 6.70
C ALA A 42 -2.72 12.50 7.39
N LEU A 43 -1.51 11.98 7.11
CA LEU A 43 -0.26 12.54 7.61
C LEU A 43 0.01 13.95 7.05
N MET A 44 -0.28 14.16 5.76
CA MET A 44 -0.16 15.49 5.15
C MET A 44 -1.18 16.48 5.74
N ALA A 45 -2.43 16.05 5.96
CA ALA A 45 -3.45 16.86 6.65
C ALA A 45 -3.07 17.16 8.11
N ALA A 46 -2.27 16.31 8.75
CA ALA A 46 -1.70 16.55 10.07
C ALA A 46 -0.50 17.52 10.06
N GLY A 47 -0.17 18.13 8.89
CA GLY A 47 0.88 19.13 8.73
C GLY A 47 2.25 18.59 8.35
N MET A 48 2.37 17.29 8.02
CA MET A 48 3.65 16.73 7.59
C MET A 48 3.95 17.08 6.13
N SER A 49 5.21 17.36 5.84
CA SER A 49 5.65 17.52 4.46
C SER A 49 5.44 16.21 3.66
N PRO A 50 5.25 16.25 2.33
CA PRO A 50 5.08 15.04 1.53
C PRO A 50 6.19 13.99 1.75
N ALA A 51 7.45 14.42 1.86
CA ALA A 51 8.58 13.54 2.12
C ALA A 51 8.50 12.86 3.49
N ASN A 52 8.14 13.61 4.55
CA ASN A 52 7.97 13.05 5.88
C ASN A 52 6.74 12.13 5.96
N ALA A 53 5.64 12.47 5.27
CA ALA A 53 4.45 11.64 5.19
C ALA A 53 4.74 10.30 4.50
N LEU A 54 5.46 10.31 3.36
CA LEU A 54 5.89 9.09 2.66
C LEU A 54 6.81 8.23 3.54
N ALA A 55 7.81 8.83 4.16
CA ALA A 55 8.77 8.14 5.03
C ALA A 55 8.08 7.51 6.25
N THR A 56 7.22 8.28 6.94
CA THR A 56 6.46 7.83 8.11
C THR A 56 5.43 6.76 7.72
N ASN A 57 4.83 6.89 6.53
CA ASN A 57 3.95 5.86 5.98
C ASN A 57 4.69 4.53 5.76
N LYS A 58 5.94 4.54 5.28
CA LYS A 58 6.72 3.30 5.14
C LYS A 58 6.96 2.61 6.48
N LEU A 59 7.25 3.37 7.54
CA LEU A 59 7.41 2.81 8.88
C LEU A 59 6.13 2.13 9.36
N GLN A 60 4.99 2.83 9.33
CA GLN A 60 3.72 2.27 9.79
C GLN A 60 3.24 1.10 8.92
N ALA A 61 3.42 1.18 7.60
CA ALA A 61 3.04 0.14 6.67
C ALA A 61 3.81 -1.18 6.86
N CYS A 62 5.05 -1.11 7.38
CA CYS A 62 5.77 -2.30 7.84
C CYS A 62 4.95 -3.06 8.88
N GLY A 63 4.34 -2.39 9.86
CA GLY A 63 3.51 -3.03 10.89
C GLY A 63 2.36 -3.84 10.28
N GLY A 64 1.61 -3.22 9.38
CA GLY A 64 0.46 -3.87 8.72
C GLY A 64 0.86 -5.03 7.81
N SER A 65 1.80 -4.79 6.91
CA SER A 65 2.23 -5.80 5.94
C SER A 65 2.94 -6.98 6.60
N ILE A 66 3.77 -6.75 7.63
CA ILE A 66 4.39 -7.83 8.41
C ILE A 66 3.34 -8.62 9.18
N SER A 67 2.35 -7.96 9.83
CA SER A 67 1.27 -8.62 10.54
C SER A 67 0.48 -9.56 9.63
N ALA A 68 0.11 -9.09 8.44
CA ALA A 68 -0.58 -9.88 7.43
C ALA A 68 0.30 -11.05 6.94
N THR A 69 1.55 -10.79 6.61
CA THR A 69 2.51 -11.79 6.14
C THR A 69 2.70 -12.91 7.17
N ILE A 70 2.92 -12.57 8.44
CA ILE A 70 3.03 -13.57 9.52
C ILE A 70 1.75 -14.41 9.63
N TYR A 71 0.59 -13.79 9.48
CA TYR A 71 -0.68 -14.51 9.50
C TYR A 71 -0.76 -15.54 8.37
N PHE A 72 -0.43 -15.15 7.12
CA PHE A 72 -0.51 -16.06 5.98
C PHE A 72 0.56 -17.15 5.98
N ILE A 73 1.78 -16.86 6.49
CA ILE A 73 2.82 -17.87 6.69
C ILE A 73 2.38 -18.91 7.73
N ARG A 74 1.84 -18.47 8.88
CA ARG A 74 1.33 -19.39 9.93
C ARG A 74 0.18 -20.24 9.43
N ARG A 75 -0.59 -19.76 8.45
CA ARG A 75 -1.66 -20.53 7.78
C ARG A 75 -1.16 -21.39 6.63
N LYS A 76 0.17 -21.42 6.40
CA LYS A 76 0.82 -22.21 5.32
C LYS A 76 0.34 -21.83 3.90
N VAL A 77 -0.20 -20.62 3.71
CA VAL A 77 -0.61 -20.09 2.39
C VAL A 77 0.60 -19.57 1.64
N VAL A 78 1.59 -19.01 2.34
CA VAL A 78 2.80 -18.42 1.80
C VAL A 78 4.03 -19.14 2.37
N SER A 79 4.96 -19.52 1.48
CA SER A 79 6.26 -20.10 1.81
C SER A 79 7.37 -19.09 1.47
N LEU A 80 8.22 -18.78 2.46
CA LEU A 80 9.36 -17.87 2.23
C LEU A 80 10.40 -18.48 1.29
N SER A 81 10.60 -19.81 1.38
CA SER A 81 11.59 -20.52 0.55
C SER A 81 11.29 -20.39 -0.93
N ASP A 82 10.00 -20.41 -1.31
CA ASP A 82 9.56 -20.38 -2.70
C ASP A 82 9.55 -18.95 -3.27
N GLN A 83 9.67 -17.95 -2.40
CA GLN A 83 9.59 -16.53 -2.75
C GLN A 83 10.93 -15.79 -2.66
N LYS A 84 12.05 -16.48 -2.40
CA LYS A 84 13.36 -15.85 -2.18
C LYS A 84 13.76 -14.89 -3.30
N LEU A 85 13.61 -15.29 -4.56
CA LEU A 85 13.94 -14.46 -5.71
C LEU A 85 13.02 -13.23 -5.80
N ASN A 86 11.73 -13.43 -5.57
CA ASN A 86 10.75 -12.34 -5.58
C ASN A 86 11.02 -11.35 -4.45
N ILE A 87 11.36 -11.84 -3.26
CA ILE A 87 11.78 -11.02 -2.11
C ILE A 87 13.02 -10.18 -2.47
N ALA A 88 14.07 -10.81 -3.01
CA ALA A 88 15.30 -10.11 -3.37
C ALA A 88 15.04 -9.02 -4.42
N MET A 89 14.31 -9.32 -5.50
CA MET A 89 13.99 -8.35 -6.55
C MET A 89 13.08 -7.22 -6.02
N THR A 90 12.12 -7.53 -5.15
CA THR A 90 11.24 -6.53 -4.52
C THR A 90 12.03 -5.59 -3.61
N PHE A 91 12.94 -6.13 -2.82
CA PHE A 91 13.79 -5.34 -1.93
C PHE A 91 14.65 -4.37 -2.72
N VAL A 92 15.37 -4.86 -3.74
CA VAL A 92 16.22 -4.03 -4.61
C VAL A 92 15.39 -3.01 -5.38
N GLY A 93 14.26 -3.42 -5.96
CA GLY A 93 13.35 -2.52 -6.67
C GLY A 93 12.87 -1.38 -5.76
N SER A 94 12.39 -1.72 -4.58
CA SER A 94 11.89 -0.75 -3.60
C SER A 94 12.96 0.22 -3.11
N MET A 95 14.17 -0.25 -2.86
CA MET A 95 15.27 0.65 -2.52
C MET A 95 15.55 1.65 -3.64
N ASN A 96 15.65 1.19 -4.89
CA ASN A 96 15.86 2.09 -6.03
C ASN A 96 14.71 3.10 -6.19
N GLY A 97 13.45 2.68 -6.02
CA GLY A 97 12.31 3.58 -6.04
C GLY A 97 12.36 4.63 -4.93
N ALA A 98 12.63 4.20 -3.70
CA ALA A 98 12.75 5.09 -2.54
C ALA A 98 13.96 6.04 -2.63
N LEU A 99 15.03 5.62 -3.29
CA LEU A 99 16.15 6.50 -3.58
C LEU A 99 15.74 7.58 -4.60
N LEU A 100 15.13 7.16 -5.71
CA LEU A 100 14.78 8.07 -6.79
C LEU A 100 13.74 9.10 -6.36
N VAL A 101 12.72 8.74 -5.57
CA VAL A 101 11.67 9.67 -5.14
C VAL A 101 12.21 10.85 -4.34
N GLN A 102 13.35 10.70 -3.70
CA GLN A 102 13.98 11.79 -2.94
C GLN A 102 14.53 12.91 -3.82
N TYR A 103 14.68 12.66 -5.12
CA TYR A 103 15.17 13.62 -6.12
C TYR A 103 14.08 14.13 -7.06
N VAL A 104 12.87 13.57 -7.03
CA VAL A 104 11.78 13.91 -7.95
C VAL A 104 10.81 14.90 -7.31
N GLN A 105 10.33 15.86 -8.11
CA GLN A 105 9.33 16.83 -7.69
C GLN A 105 7.97 16.14 -7.45
N ALA A 106 7.33 16.52 -6.36
CA ALA A 106 6.08 15.88 -5.89
C ALA A 106 4.90 16.02 -6.88
N ASP A 107 4.94 17.03 -7.78
CA ASP A 107 3.83 17.34 -8.68
C ASP A 107 3.62 16.27 -9.77
N VAL A 108 4.72 15.73 -10.33
CA VAL A 108 4.65 14.60 -11.30
C VAL A 108 3.98 13.40 -10.67
N LEU A 109 4.30 13.16 -9.42
CA LEU A 109 3.77 12.06 -8.63
C LEU A 109 2.25 12.18 -8.43
N ARG A 110 1.78 13.39 -8.12
CA ARG A 110 0.35 13.65 -7.92
C ARG A 110 -0.49 13.45 -9.18
N GLN A 111 0.06 13.70 -10.37
CA GLN A 111 -0.66 13.55 -11.63
C GLN A 111 -0.80 12.09 -12.09
N ILE A 112 0.22 11.26 -11.87
CA ILE A 112 0.23 9.87 -12.34
C ILE A 112 -0.58 8.94 -11.42
N LEU A 113 -0.59 9.21 -10.11
CA LEU A 113 -1.21 8.34 -9.12
C LEU A 113 -2.71 8.09 -9.37
N PRO A 114 -3.55 9.11 -9.62
CA PRO A 114 -4.98 8.91 -9.89
C PRO A 114 -5.22 7.96 -11.06
N ILE A 115 -4.47 8.14 -12.15
CA ILE A 115 -4.60 7.33 -13.37
C ILE A 115 -4.32 5.85 -13.05
N LEU A 116 -3.24 5.56 -12.33
CA LEU A 116 -2.89 4.19 -11.96
C LEU A 116 -3.95 3.54 -11.08
N VAL A 117 -4.46 4.25 -10.07
CA VAL A 117 -5.50 3.74 -9.16
C VAL A 117 -6.81 3.50 -9.90
N ILE A 118 -7.20 4.39 -10.82
CA ILE A 118 -8.38 4.22 -11.69
C ILE A 118 -8.21 2.98 -12.56
N CYS A 119 -7.06 2.80 -13.21
CA CYS A 119 -6.79 1.64 -14.07
C CYS A 119 -6.92 0.32 -13.31
N ILE A 120 -6.43 0.25 -12.06
CA ILE A 120 -6.58 -0.96 -11.23
C ILE A 120 -8.06 -1.19 -10.89
N GLY A 121 -8.75 -0.16 -10.41
CA GLY A 121 -10.17 -0.26 -10.07
C GLY A 121 -11.01 -0.74 -11.24
N LEU A 122 -10.82 -0.14 -12.43
CA LEU A 122 -11.48 -0.53 -13.68
C LEU A 122 -11.14 -1.97 -14.08
N TYR A 123 -9.87 -2.37 -13.98
CA TYR A 123 -9.46 -3.73 -14.31
C TYR A 123 -10.21 -4.78 -13.47
N PHE A 124 -10.27 -4.59 -12.14
CA PHE A 124 -11.01 -5.51 -11.26
C PHE A 124 -12.53 -5.42 -11.45
N LEU A 125 -13.05 -4.25 -11.85
CA LEU A 125 -14.48 -4.07 -12.14
C LEU A 125 -14.89 -4.80 -13.42
N LEU A 126 -14.11 -4.64 -14.49
CA LEU A 126 -14.42 -5.18 -15.82
C LEU A 126 -14.14 -6.69 -15.96
N MET A 127 -13.29 -7.24 -15.07
CA MET A 127 -12.93 -8.66 -15.08
C MET A 127 -13.52 -9.43 -13.88
N PRO A 128 -14.84 -9.66 -13.83
CA PRO A 128 -15.52 -10.24 -12.65
C PRO A 128 -15.03 -11.63 -12.27
N LYS A 129 -14.60 -12.42 -13.22
CA LYS A 129 -14.11 -13.80 -12.99
C LYS A 129 -12.61 -13.89 -12.72
N LEU A 130 -11.93 -12.76 -12.61
CA LEU A 130 -10.49 -12.74 -12.36
C LEU A 130 -10.19 -13.19 -10.93
N GLY A 131 -9.39 -14.25 -10.81
CA GLY A 131 -8.95 -14.79 -9.51
C GLY A 131 -10.05 -15.57 -8.77
N GLU A 132 -11.12 -16.04 -9.43
CA GLU A 132 -12.11 -16.95 -8.82
C GLU A 132 -11.46 -18.26 -8.41
N GLU A 133 -10.68 -18.81 -9.33
CA GLU A 133 -10.01 -20.10 -9.17
C GLU A 133 -8.53 -19.98 -9.55
N ASP A 134 -7.73 -20.94 -9.09
CA ASP A 134 -6.36 -21.08 -9.56
C ASP A 134 -6.38 -21.48 -11.05
N ARG A 135 -5.55 -20.81 -11.85
CA ARG A 135 -5.38 -21.07 -13.28
C ARG A 135 -3.97 -21.56 -13.57
N GLN A 136 -3.74 -22.00 -14.80
CA GLN A 136 -2.40 -22.36 -15.24
C GLN A 136 -1.44 -21.19 -15.09
N ARG A 137 -0.28 -21.48 -14.53
CA ARG A 137 0.80 -20.52 -14.34
C ARG A 137 1.36 -20.12 -15.70
N ARG A 138 1.32 -18.81 -16.00
CA ARG A 138 1.85 -18.25 -17.26
C ARG A 138 3.31 -17.84 -17.15
N MET A 139 3.74 -17.45 -15.95
CA MET A 139 5.07 -16.92 -15.71
C MET A 139 5.59 -17.36 -14.34
N TYR A 140 6.89 -17.65 -14.26
CA TYR A 140 7.58 -18.04 -13.02
C TYR A 140 9.07 -17.67 -13.08
N GLY A 141 9.77 -17.85 -11.97
CA GLY A 141 11.21 -17.61 -11.89
C GLY A 141 11.59 -16.15 -12.11
N LEU A 142 12.70 -15.93 -12.82
CA LEU A 142 13.29 -14.60 -13.00
C LEU A 142 12.36 -13.59 -13.71
N PRO A 143 11.65 -13.92 -14.79
CA PRO A 143 10.75 -12.95 -15.45
C PRO A 143 9.65 -12.46 -14.52
N PHE A 144 9.03 -13.34 -13.72
CA PHE A 144 8.04 -12.94 -12.74
C PHE A 144 8.65 -12.07 -11.64
N ALA A 145 9.82 -12.45 -11.13
CA ALA A 145 10.51 -11.70 -10.09
C ALA A 145 10.93 -10.30 -10.55
N LEU A 146 11.32 -10.13 -11.81
CA LEU A 146 11.63 -8.81 -12.37
C LEU A 146 10.38 -7.93 -12.47
N ILE A 147 9.27 -8.47 -12.96
CA ILE A 147 8.02 -7.72 -13.16
C ILE A 147 7.36 -7.46 -11.79
N ALA A 148 6.97 -8.51 -11.08
CA ALA A 148 6.25 -8.39 -9.82
C ALA A 148 7.15 -7.89 -8.68
N GLY A 149 8.37 -8.41 -8.57
CA GLY A 149 9.33 -7.97 -7.57
C GLY A 149 9.97 -6.63 -7.94
N GLY A 150 10.68 -6.58 -9.06
CA GLY A 150 11.46 -5.41 -9.48
C GLY A 150 10.59 -4.19 -9.81
N CYS A 151 9.72 -4.29 -10.82
CA CYS A 151 8.95 -3.13 -11.27
C CYS A 151 7.89 -2.68 -10.25
N VAL A 152 7.10 -3.61 -9.70
CA VAL A 152 6.11 -3.23 -8.67
C VAL A 152 6.81 -2.84 -7.37
N GLY A 153 7.93 -3.48 -7.02
CA GLY A 153 8.76 -3.07 -5.89
C GLY A 153 9.30 -1.66 -6.03
N PHE A 154 9.82 -1.33 -7.21
CA PHE A 154 10.26 0.04 -7.53
C PHE A 154 9.11 1.04 -7.39
N TYR A 155 7.95 0.74 -7.96
CA TYR A 155 6.74 1.57 -7.79
C TYR A 155 6.39 1.77 -6.31
N ASP A 156 6.39 0.68 -5.51
CA ASP A 156 6.07 0.75 -4.09
C ASP A 156 7.10 1.57 -3.30
N GLY A 157 8.38 1.45 -3.62
CA GLY A 157 9.42 2.28 -3.04
C GLY A 157 9.28 3.76 -3.38
N PHE A 158 8.90 4.04 -4.63
CA PHE A 158 8.77 5.37 -5.18
C PHE A 158 7.50 6.08 -4.71
N PHE A 159 6.35 5.39 -4.76
CA PHE A 159 5.04 5.93 -4.42
C PHE A 159 4.39 5.25 -3.20
N GLY A 160 4.24 3.95 -3.25
CA GLY A 160 3.63 3.12 -2.23
C GLY A 160 2.12 2.90 -2.32
N PRO A 161 1.28 3.92 -2.54
CA PRO A 161 -0.16 3.71 -2.55
C PRO A 161 -0.61 2.66 -3.58
N ALA A 162 -1.57 1.80 -3.19
CA ALA A 162 -2.11 0.71 -4.01
C ALA A 162 -1.13 -0.39 -4.43
N ALA A 163 0.15 -0.35 -4.02
CA ALA A 163 1.14 -1.36 -4.40
C ALA A 163 0.71 -2.80 -4.07
N GLY A 164 0.01 -3.00 -2.95
CA GLY A 164 -0.57 -4.29 -2.58
C GLY A 164 -1.53 -4.84 -3.64
N SER A 165 -2.34 -3.98 -4.27
CA SER A 165 -3.24 -4.37 -5.36
C SER A 165 -2.46 -4.73 -6.63
N PHE A 166 -1.36 -4.03 -6.96
CA PHE A 166 -0.51 -4.35 -8.09
C PHE A 166 0.20 -5.70 -7.90
N TYR A 167 0.73 -5.98 -6.71
CA TYR A 167 1.28 -7.30 -6.41
C TYR A 167 0.22 -8.40 -6.54
N ALA A 168 -0.99 -8.19 -5.98
CA ALA A 168 -2.06 -9.17 -6.11
C ALA A 168 -2.46 -9.39 -7.56
N LEU A 169 -2.57 -8.31 -8.35
CA LEU A 169 -2.84 -8.38 -9.79
C LEU A 169 -1.77 -9.20 -10.52
N ALA A 170 -0.50 -8.96 -10.25
CA ALA A 170 0.60 -9.73 -10.86
C ALA A 170 0.51 -11.22 -10.51
N PHE A 171 0.22 -11.58 -9.26
CA PHE A 171 0.04 -12.98 -8.88
C PHE A 171 -1.19 -13.62 -9.54
N VAL A 172 -2.31 -12.90 -9.67
CA VAL A 172 -3.51 -13.43 -10.35
C VAL A 172 -3.25 -13.61 -11.85
N THR A 173 -2.70 -12.60 -12.51
CA THR A 173 -2.58 -12.58 -13.98
C THR A 173 -1.43 -13.42 -14.50
N LEU A 174 -0.27 -13.37 -13.82
CA LEU A 174 0.97 -13.99 -14.28
C LEU A 174 1.19 -15.38 -13.64
N CYS A 175 0.90 -15.52 -12.33
CA CYS A 175 1.02 -16.79 -11.65
C CYS A 175 -0.27 -17.62 -11.65
N GLY A 176 -1.41 -17.06 -12.06
CA GLY A 176 -2.69 -17.76 -12.12
C GLY A 176 -3.30 -18.05 -10.73
N PHE A 177 -2.87 -17.38 -9.67
CA PHE A 177 -3.39 -17.62 -8.33
C PHE A 177 -4.81 -17.09 -8.19
N ASN A 178 -5.66 -17.78 -7.41
CA ASN A 178 -6.90 -17.19 -6.97
C ASN A 178 -6.64 -15.94 -6.13
N LEU A 179 -7.65 -15.08 -6.00
CA LEU A 179 -7.47 -13.74 -5.43
C LEU A 179 -7.04 -13.78 -3.94
N ALA A 180 -7.52 -14.75 -3.16
CA ALA A 180 -7.13 -14.88 -1.76
C ALA A 180 -5.65 -15.28 -1.61
N LYS A 181 -5.20 -16.25 -2.41
CA LYS A 181 -3.81 -16.70 -2.46
C LYS A 181 -2.90 -15.60 -3.01
N ALA A 182 -3.33 -14.92 -4.06
CA ALA A 182 -2.61 -13.78 -4.64
C ALA A 182 -2.44 -12.64 -3.61
N THR A 183 -3.51 -12.28 -2.90
CA THR A 183 -3.46 -11.28 -1.83
C THR A 183 -2.49 -11.69 -0.72
N ALA A 184 -2.48 -12.96 -0.32
CA ALA A 184 -1.57 -13.45 0.70
C ALA A 184 -0.10 -13.32 0.28
N HIS A 185 0.25 -13.70 -0.97
CA HIS A 185 1.59 -13.57 -1.51
C HIS A 185 1.98 -12.09 -1.73
N ALA A 186 1.02 -11.27 -2.16
CA ALA A 186 1.21 -9.82 -2.30
C ALA A 186 1.66 -9.16 -1.00
N LYS A 187 1.14 -9.60 0.16
CA LYS A 187 1.54 -9.03 1.46
C LYS A 187 2.99 -9.32 1.82
N LEU A 188 3.52 -10.46 1.43
CA LEU A 188 4.95 -10.75 1.61
C LEU A 188 5.82 -9.77 0.82
N LEU A 189 5.51 -9.54 -0.47
CA LEU A 189 6.26 -8.61 -1.28
C LEU A 189 6.06 -7.16 -0.82
N ASN A 190 4.84 -6.80 -0.42
CA ASN A 190 4.56 -5.48 0.14
C ASN A 190 5.29 -5.23 1.48
N ALA A 191 5.42 -6.25 2.35
CA ALA A 191 6.26 -6.15 3.54
C ALA A 191 7.74 -5.93 3.19
N THR A 192 8.23 -6.69 2.21
CA THR A 192 9.60 -6.57 1.72
C THR A 192 9.88 -5.18 1.15
N SER A 193 8.99 -4.65 0.31
CA SER A 193 9.15 -3.32 -0.28
C SER A 193 9.05 -2.20 0.76
N ASN A 194 8.15 -2.31 1.74
CA ASN A 194 8.08 -1.34 2.83
C ASN A 194 9.36 -1.32 3.66
N ILE A 195 9.96 -2.47 3.95
CA ILE A 195 11.25 -2.56 4.65
C ILE A 195 12.37 -1.93 3.79
N GLY A 196 12.47 -2.31 2.50
CA GLY A 196 13.48 -1.78 1.59
C GLY A 196 13.39 -0.26 1.42
N GLY A 197 12.18 0.26 1.20
CA GLY A 197 11.92 1.70 1.11
C GLY A 197 12.20 2.43 2.41
N LEU A 198 11.77 1.86 3.55
CA LEU A 198 12.01 2.45 4.88
C LEU A 198 13.50 2.66 5.16
N LEU A 199 14.35 1.69 4.82
CA LEU A 199 15.80 1.82 5.03
C LEU A 199 16.38 3.08 4.36
N LEU A 200 15.95 3.37 3.12
CA LEU A 200 16.42 4.56 2.39
C LEU A 200 15.84 5.85 3.00
N PHE A 201 14.59 5.87 3.44
CA PHE A 201 14.01 7.03 4.12
C PHE A 201 14.62 7.28 5.50
N ILE A 202 15.07 6.24 6.20
CA ILE A 202 15.84 6.38 7.46
C ILE A 202 17.16 7.09 7.18
N LEU A 203 17.89 6.67 6.16
CA LEU A 203 19.14 7.31 5.75
C LEU A 203 18.92 8.77 5.33
N GLY A 204 17.77 9.08 4.73
CA GLY A 204 17.36 10.45 4.39
C GLY A 204 16.87 11.30 5.57
N GLY A 205 16.75 10.75 6.78
CA GLY A 205 16.33 11.48 7.98
C GLY A 205 14.88 12.00 7.93
N LYS A 206 14.01 11.40 7.11
CA LYS A 206 12.64 11.90 6.86
C LYS A 206 11.56 11.25 7.73
N VAL A 207 11.90 10.21 8.50
CA VAL A 207 10.93 9.44 9.29
C VAL A 207 10.59 10.15 10.59
N ILE A 208 9.29 10.36 10.85
CA ILE A 208 8.78 10.83 12.13
C ILE A 208 8.51 9.61 13.00
N TRP A 209 9.50 9.23 13.81
CA TRP A 209 9.52 7.96 14.53
C TRP A 209 8.35 7.76 15.49
N ALA A 210 8.12 8.74 16.35
CA ALA A 210 7.11 8.60 17.41
C ALA A 210 5.70 8.42 16.85
N THR A 211 5.28 9.28 15.92
CA THR A 211 4.00 9.17 15.23
C THR A 211 3.93 7.89 14.40
N GLY A 212 5.02 7.57 13.68
CA GLY A 212 5.11 6.36 12.87
C GLY A 212 4.93 5.08 13.68
N PHE A 213 5.52 4.98 14.88
CA PHE A 213 5.35 3.81 15.75
C PHE A 213 3.93 3.67 16.30
N VAL A 214 3.28 4.77 16.70
CA VAL A 214 1.88 4.73 17.15
C VAL A 214 0.97 4.24 16.01
N MET A 215 1.16 4.78 14.81
CA MET A 215 0.42 4.35 13.63
C MET A 215 0.75 2.90 13.21
N LEU A 216 2.00 2.44 13.39
CA LEU A 216 2.43 1.06 13.14
C LEU A 216 1.61 0.08 13.98
N VAL A 217 1.41 0.38 15.27
CA VAL A 217 0.59 -0.46 16.16
C VAL A 217 -0.85 -0.51 15.66
N GLY A 218 -1.44 0.64 15.31
CA GLY A 218 -2.79 0.69 14.74
C GLY A 218 -2.90 -0.16 13.46
N GLN A 219 -1.97 0.03 12.54
CA GLN A 219 -1.96 -0.70 11.27
C GLN A 219 -1.72 -2.20 11.45
N PHE A 220 -0.87 -2.60 12.40
CA PHE A 220 -0.66 -3.99 12.77
C PHE A 220 -1.96 -4.67 13.22
N LEU A 221 -2.71 -4.02 14.13
CA LEU A 221 -3.98 -4.53 14.64
C LEU A 221 -5.03 -4.63 13.51
N GLY A 222 -5.19 -3.58 12.73
CA GLY A 222 -6.12 -3.55 11.60
C GLY A 222 -5.82 -4.63 10.56
N ALA A 223 -4.56 -4.76 10.17
CA ALA A 223 -4.12 -5.78 9.22
C ALA A 223 -4.34 -7.21 9.73
N ARG A 224 -4.18 -7.44 11.03
CA ARG A 224 -4.47 -8.74 11.65
C ARG A 224 -5.94 -9.12 11.50
N MET A 225 -6.84 -8.14 11.68
CA MET A 225 -8.28 -8.33 11.53
C MET A 225 -8.65 -8.61 10.07
N GLY A 226 -8.17 -7.78 9.14
CA GLY A 226 -8.47 -7.91 7.71
C GLY A 226 -7.92 -9.20 7.09
N SER A 227 -6.71 -9.61 7.47
CA SER A 227 -6.10 -10.85 6.98
C SER A 227 -6.91 -12.12 7.33
N ARG A 228 -7.63 -12.12 8.47
CA ARG A 228 -8.54 -13.22 8.82
C ARG A 228 -9.72 -13.30 7.85
N LEU A 229 -10.23 -12.14 7.43
CA LEU A 229 -11.36 -12.07 6.48
C LEU A 229 -10.96 -12.48 5.07
N VAL A 230 -9.72 -12.21 4.65
CA VAL A 230 -9.20 -12.64 3.34
C VAL A 230 -9.35 -14.14 3.16
N LEU A 231 -8.93 -14.94 4.14
CA LEU A 231 -9.01 -16.40 4.04
C LEU A 231 -10.42 -16.94 4.25
N SER A 232 -11.28 -16.26 5.02
CA SER A 232 -12.64 -16.73 5.32
C SER A 232 -13.67 -16.31 4.28
N LYS A 233 -13.55 -15.12 3.71
CA LYS A 233 -14.51 -14.54 2.73
C LYS A 233 -13.97 -14.54 1.31
N GLY A 234 -12.65 -14.62 1.13
CA GLY A 234 -11.98 -14.71 -0.16
C GLY A 234 -12.39 -13.59 -1.12
N GLN A 235 -12.62 -13.97 -2.38
CA GLN A 235 -12.93 -13.04 -3.44
C GLN A 235 -14.20 -12.20 -3.21
N LYS A 236 -15.22 -12.75 -2.53
CA LYS A 236 -16.47 -12.04 -2.23
C LYS A 236 -16.25 -10.75 -1.44
N LEU A 237 -15.17 -10.68 -0.66
CA LEU A 237 -14.79 -9.49 0.09
C LEU A 237 -13.69 -8.68 -0.60
N ILE A 238 -12.65 -9.35 -1.07
CA ILE A 238 -11.44 -8.70 -1.60
C ILE A 238 -11.79 -7.82 -2.79
N ARG A 239 -12.52 -8.37 -3.75
CA ARG A 239 -12.84 -7.69 -4.98
C ARG A 239 -13.66 -6.40 -4.81
N PRO A 240 -14.84 -6.40 -4.13
CA PRO A 240 -15.58 -5.16 -3.92
C PRO A 240 -14.76 -4.15 -3.11
N MET A 241 -13.94 -4.60 -2.16
CA MET A 241 -13.04 -3.70 -1.41
C MET A 241 -12.02 -3.03 -2.33
N ILE A 242 -11.38 -3.75 -3.26
CA ILE A 242 -10.45 -3.14 -4.22
C ILE A 242 -11.18 -2.10 -5.08
N VAL A 243 -12.35 -2.43 -5.62
CA VAL A 243 -13.12 -1.52 -6.47
C VAL A 243 -13.56 -0.27 -5.71
N ILE A 244 -14.15 -0.45 -4.51
CA ILE A 244 -14.62 0.67 -3.69
C ILE A 244 -13.47 1.57 -3.27
N VAL A 245 -12.39 0.99 -2.74
CA VAL A 245 -11.20 1.75 -2.31
C VAL A 245 -10.59 2.50 -3.49
N SER A 246 -10.44 1.83 -4.65
CA SER A 246 -9.92 2.49 -5.85
C SER A 246 -10.82 3.63 -6.32
N ALA A 247 -12.15 3.43 -6.33
CA ALA A 247 -13.12 4.46 -6.74
C ALA A 247 -13.10 5.68 -5.79
N VAL A 248 -13.17 5.44 -4.48
CA VAL A 248 -13.15 6.51 -3.46
C VAL A 248 -11.82 7.28 -3.52
N MET A 249 -10.69 6.57 -3.64
CA MET A 249 -9.37 7.20 -3.70
C MET A 249 -9.15 7.94 -5.01
N SER A 250 -9.62 7.41 -6.15
CA SER A 250 -9.58 8.10 -7.44
C SER A 250 -10.38 9.39 -7.38
N ALA A 251 -11.61 9.34 -6.84
CA ALA A 251 -12.44 10.53 -6.67
C ALA A 251 -11.76 11.57 -5.78
N LYS A 252 -11.16 11.14 -4.65
CA LYS A 252 -10.40 12.04 -3.77
C LYS A 252 -9.21 12.66 -4.47
N LEU A 253 -8.38 11.87 -5.16
CA LEU A 253 -7.20 12.36 -5.84
C LEU A 253 -7.54 13.32 -6.99
N LEU A 254 -8.62 13.04 -7.74
CA LEU A 254 -9.13 13.94 -8.78
C LEU A 254 -9.63 15.26 -8.16
N TYR A 255 -10.36 15.18 -7.04
CA TYR A 255 -10.80 16.37 -6.32
C TYR A 255 -9.63 17.19 -5.78
N ASP A 256 -8.62 16.54 -5.19
CA ASP A 256 -7.42 17.22 -4.67
C ASP A 256 -6.57 17.87 -5.79
N SER A 257 -6.60 17.30 -7.01
CA SER A 257 -5.83 17.81 -8.17
C SER A 257 -6.58 18.86 -8.99
N HIS A 258 -7.88 18.70 -9.19
CA HIS A 258 -8.69 19.50 -10.11
C HIS A 258 -10.01 19.99 -9.48
N GLY A 259 -10.14 19.93 -8.16
CA GLY A 259 -11.40 20.23 -7.48
C GLY A 259 -11.96 21.61 -7.77
N GLN A 260 -11.09 22.64 -7.86
CA GLN A 260 -11.52 23.99 -8.20
C GLN A 260 -12.02 24.10 -9.64
N GLU A 261 -11.37 23.44 -10.58
CA GLU A 261 -11.80 23.40 -11.99
C GLU A 261 -13.12 22.65 -12.14
N ILE A 262 -13.27 21.52 -11.41
CA ILE A 262 -14.51 20.72 -11.42
C ILE A 262 -15.67 21.51 -10.81
N LEU A 263 -15.46 22.20 -9.69
CA LEU A 263 -16.47 23.04 -9.06
C LEU A 263 -16.89 24.20 -9.96
N HIS A 264 -15.94 24.86 -10.62
CA HIS A 264 -16.20 25.91 -11.60
C HIS A 264 -17.00 25.38 -12.79
N TRP A 265 -16.67 24.17 -13.29
CA TRP A 265 -17.38 23.54 -14.41
C TRP A 265 -18.82 23.11 -14.04
N LEU A 266 -19.04 22.74 -12.75
CA LEU A 266 -20.36 22.41 -12.22
C LEU A 266 -21.19 23.62 -11.79
N GLY A 267 -20.66 24.86 -11.94
CA GLY A 267 -21.36 26.09 -11.55
C GLY A 267 -21.50 26.26 -10.02
N MET A 268 -20.70 25.56 -9.25
CA MET A 268 -20.68 25.60 -7.79
C MET A 268 -19.47 26.43 -7.34
N ASN A 269 -19.61 27.78 -7.43
CA ASN A 269 -18.62 28.74 -6.92
C ASN A 269 -18.86 29.05 -5.45
#